data_1cc6886fc7a3b8048a60857f9c03dbd9
#
_entry.id   1cc6886fc7a3b8048a60857f9c03dbd9
#
_cell.length_a   1.000
_cell.length_b   1.000
_cell.length_c   1.000
_cell.angle_alpha   90.00
_cell.angle_beta   90.00
_cell.angle_gamma   90.00
#
_symmetry.space_group_name_H-M   'P 1'
#
loop_
_entity.id
_entity.type
_entity.pdbx_description
1 polymer ?
#
loop_
_entity_poly.entity_id
_entity_poly.type
_entity_poly.pdbx_seq_one_letter_code
_entity_poly.pdbx_strand_id
1 'polypeptide(L)'
;MPKADLSKLWEEHTKHEFVTRDAEATLATMVEDAYVNHVPVMTGGAGKAALREFYSRHFIPSMPPDTLLTPVSRTAGEDQLVDEMIFSFTHTQEMPWMLPGVVPTHRRVEVALVAIVRFRDGKLEHEHIYWDQASVLKQIGLLTDPSLPVCGAESARKVASGA
;
A
#
# COMPACT_ATOMS: atom_id res chain seq x y z
N MET A 1 -30.06 -5.87 -9.43
CA MET A 1 -29.52 -5.25 -8.21
C MET A 1 -28.58 -4.13 -8.60
N PRO A 2 -28.53 -3.01 -7.89
CA PRO A 2 -27.56 -1.97 -8.20
C PRO A 2 -26.16 -2.54 -8.10
N LYS A 3 -25.30 -2.20 -9.07
CA LYS A 3 -23.90 -2.60 -9.10
C LYS A 3 -23.19 -1.99 -7.87
N ALA A 4 -22.36 -2.78 -7.20
CA ALA A 4 -21.58 -2.28 -6.06
C ALA A 4 -20.67 -1.15 -6.50
N ASP A 5 -20.58 -0.09 -5.71
CA ASP A 5 -19.67 1.02 -5.94
C ASP A 5 -18.28 0.61 -5.41
N LEU A 6 -17.42 0.17 -6.32
CA LEU A 6 -16.08 -0.33 -5.96
C LEU A 6 -15.22 0.75 -5.30
N SER A 7 -15.42 2.03 -5.65
CA SER A 7 -14.69 3.13 -5.00
C SER A 7 -15.05 3.25 -3.54
N LYS A 8 -16.34 3.15 -3.19
CA LYS A 8 -16.79 3.19 -1.79
C LYS A 8 -16.30 1.99 -0.99
N LEU A 9 -16.32 0.78 -1.59
CA LEU A 9 -15.81 -0.42 -0.93
C LEU A 9 -14.31 -0.28 -0.63
N TRP A 10 -13.55 0.25 -1.57
CA TRP A 10 -12.12 0.49 -1.39
C TRP A 10 -11.84 1.58 -0.35
N GLU A 11 -12.59 2.68 -0.37
CA GLU A 11 -12.48 3.75 0.62
C GLU A 11 -12.81 3.29 2.04
N GLU A 12 -13.81 2.42 2.20
CA GLU A 12 -14.12 1.82 3.50
C GLU A 12 -12.97 0.93 3.99
N HIS A 13 -12.42 0.08 3.11
CA HIS A 13 -11.29 -0.78 3.43
C HIS A 13 -10.07 0.02 3.88
N THR A 14 -9.60 0.96 3.06
CA THR A 14 -8.43 1.80 3.36
C THR A 14 -8.63 2.71 4.57
N LYS A 15 -9.86 3.15 4.84
CA LYS A 15 -10.18 3.86 6.07
C LYS A 15 -9.87 3.02 7.31
N HIS A 16 -10.17 1.73 7.29
CA HIS A 16 -9.86 0.84 8.42
C HIS A 16 -8.37 0.59 8.58
N GLU A 17 -7.61 0.60 7.50
CA GLU A 17 -6.14 0.47 7.55
C GLU A 17 -5.44 1.73 8.09
N PHE A 18 -5.80 2.91 7.56
CA PHE A 18 -5.03 4.14 7.75
C PHE A 18 -5.66 5.14 8.73
N VAL A 19 -6.98 5.11 8.92
CA VAL A 19 -7.68 6.08 9.76
C VAL A 19 -8.11 5.46 11.09
N THR A 20 -8.95 4.44 11.06
CA THR A 20 -9.41 3.77 12.29
C THR A 20 -8.37 2.78 12.85
N ARG A 21 -7.47 2.31 12.01
CA ARG A 21 -6.39 1.35 12.34
C ARG A 21 -6.93 0.10 13.03
N ASP A 22 -7.98 -0.46 12.47
CA ASP A 22 -8.70 -1.61 12.99
C ASP A 22 -8.56 -2.83 12.06
N ALA A 23 -7.74 -3.80 12.46
CA ALA A 23 -7.47 -4.99 11.67
C ALA A 23 -8.73 -5.87 11.47
N GLU A 24 -9.59 -6.01 12.48
CA GLU A 24 -10.81 -6.82 12.34
C GLU A 24 -11.84 -6.14 11.44
N ALA A 25 -11.98 -4.81 11.52
CA ALA A 25 -12.81 -4.05 10.59
C ALA A 25 -12.28 -4.13 9.15
N THR A 26 -10.96 -4.07 8.95
CA THR A 26 -10.30 -4.29 7.65
C THR A 26 -10.66 -5.68 7.10
N LEU A 27 -10.49 -6.73 7.88
CA LEU A 27 -10.82 -8.11 7.50
C LEU A 27 -12.31 -8.32 7.20
N ALA A 28 -13.21 -7.60 7.87
CA ALA A 28 -14.65 -7.68 7.62
C ALA A 28 -15.04 -7.23 6.20
N THR A 29 -14.25 -6.35 5.59
CA THR A 29 -14.44 -5.90 4.20
C THR A 29 -13.95 -6.90 3.14
N MET A 30 -13.31 -8.00 3.55
CA MET A 30 -12.67 -8.97 2.68
C MET A 30 -13.44 -10.29 2.63
N VAL A 31 -13.31 -11.04 1.53
CA VAL A 31 -13.81 -12.43 1.44
C VAL A 31 -12.94 -13.37 2.29
N GLU A 32 -13.45 -14.58 2.56
CA GLU A 32 -12.76 -15.54 3.46
C GLU A 32 -11.40 -15.99 2.93
N ASP A 33 -11.30 -16.20 1.62
CA ASP A 33 -10.10 -16.64 0.91
C ASP A 33 -9.33 -15.48 0.26
N ALA A 34 -9.52 -14.26 0.74
CA ALA A 34 -8.83 -13.07 0.23
C ALA A 34 -7.30 -13.19 0.35
N TYR A 35 -6.57 -12.48 -0.52
CA TYR A 35 -5.13 -12.37 -0.38
C TYR A 35 -4.61 -10.97 -0.69
N VAL A 36 -3.48 -10.63 -0.10
CA VAL A 36 -2.75 -9.38 -0.28
C VAL A 36 -1.31 -9.69 -0.67
N ASN A 37 -0.80 -9.00 -1.67
CA ASN A 37 0.58 -9.11 -2.11
C ASN A 37 1.19 -7.73 -2.35
N HIS A 38 2.14 -7.35 -1.51
CA HIS A 38 3.03 -6.23 -1.74
C HIS A 38 4.16 -6.71 -2.65
N VAL A 39 4.02 -6.48 -3.94
CA VAL A 39 4.76 -7.14 -5.01
C VAL A 39 6.29 -7.02 -4.87
N PRO A 40 6.88 -5.85 -4.55
CA PRO A 40 8.34 -5.73 -4.48
C PRO A 40 9.02 -6.61 -3.45
N VAL A 41 8.33 -6.97 -2.37
CA VAL A 41 8.90 -7.73 -1.22
C VAL A 41 8.10 -8.99 -0.89
N MET A 42 7.03 -9.28 -1.64
CA MET A 42 6.15 -10.45 -1.49
C MET A 42 5.56 -10.59 -0.07
N THR A 43 5.25 -9.47 0.57
CA THR A 43 4.60 -9.45 1.89
C THR A 43 3.09 -9.35 1.77
N GLY A 44 2.38 -9.83 2.76
CA GLY A 44 0.92 -9.92 2.80
C GLY A 44 0.49 -11.24 3.41
N GLY A 45 -0.51 -11.88 2.81
CA GLY A 45 -1.01 -13.17 3.26
C GLY A 45 -2.14 -13.67 2.39
N ALA A 46 -2.46 -14.95 2.49
CA ALA A 46 -3.58 -15.60 1.82
C ALA A 46 -4.51 -16.25 2.85
N GLY A 47 -5.81 -15.92 2.76
CA GLY A 47 -6.85 -16.32 3.71
C GLY A 47 -6.86 -15.46 4.97
N LYS A 48 -8.04 -15.35 5.60
CA LYS A 48 -8.24 -14.45 6.75
C LYS A 48 -7.32 -14.70 7.93
N ALA A 49 -6.90 -15.95 8.18
CA ALA A 49 -5.98 -16.23 9.28
C ALA A 49 -4.61 -15.59 9.09
N ALA A 50 -4.01 -15.76 7.90
CA ALA A 50 -2.74 -15.13 7.54
C ALA A 50 -2.86 -13.60 7.44
N LEU A 51 -3.97 -13.09 6.89
CA LEU A 51 -4.23 -11.65 6.81
C LEU A 51 -4.46 -11.02 8.18
N ARG A 52 -5.07 -11.73 9.15
CA ARG A 52 -5.18 -11.25 10.53
C ARG A 52 -3.80 -11.03 11.15
N GLU A 53 -2.91 -11.99 11.00
CA GLU A 53 -1.51 -11.85 11.44
C GLU A 53 -0.83 -10.67 10.76
N PHE A 54 -0.97 -10.57 9.44
CA PHE A 54 -0.38 -9.49 8.64
C PHE A 54 -0.89 -8.11 9.09
N TYR A 55 -2.20 -7.88 9.12
CA TYR A 55 -2.78 -6.58 9.46
C TYR A 55 -2.54 -6.19 10.92
N SER A 56 -2.69 -7.13 11.86
CA SER A 56 -2.61 -6.82 13.28
C SER A 56 -1.18 -6.67 13.82
N ARG A 57 -0.19 -7.30 13.17
CA ARG A 57 1.20 -7.30 13.66
C ARG A 57 2.20 -6.63 12.75
N HIS A 58 2.01 -6.73 11.42
CA HIS A 58 3.03 -6.34 10.46
C HIS A 58 2.69 -5.09 9.66
N PHE A 59 1.42 -4.75 9.48
CA PHE A 59 0.99 -3.64 8.64
C PHE A 59 0.51 -2.44 9.46
N ILE A 60 -0.64 -2.55 10.12
CA ILE A 60 -1.27 -1.42 10.82
C ILE A 60 -0.37 -0.81 11.92
N PRO A 61 0.21 -1.59 12.85
CA PRO A 61 1.06 -1.02 13.90
C PRO A 61 2.41 -0.50 13.41
N SER A 62 2.84 -0.93 12.22
CA SER A 62 4.13 -0.53 11.63
C SER A 62 4.03 0.73 10.76
N MET A 63 2.87 1.35 10.70
CA MET A 63 2.65 2.56 9.90
C MET A 63 3.22 3.78 10.62
N PRO A 64 4.23 4.49 10.04
CA PRO A 64 4.73 5.73 10.62
C PRO A 64 3.62 6.75 10.87
N PRO A 65 3.70 7.57 11.93
CA PRO A 65 2.61 8.47 12.31
C PRO A 65 2.33 9.59 11.28
N ASP A 66 3.31 9.95 10.46
CA ASP A 66 3.19 10.94 9.39
C ASP A 66 2.87 10.34 8.01
N THR A 67 2.44 9.08 7.96
CA THR A 67 2.05 8.42 6.72
C THR A 67 0.89 9.14 6.06
N LEU A 68 1.04 9.42 4.77
CA LEU A 68 0.03 10.08 3.96
C LEU A 68 -0.13 9.35 2.62
N LEU A 69 -1.39 9.12 2.24
CA LEU A 69 -1.81 8.67 0.91
C LEU A 69 -2.42 9.86 0.17
N THR A 70 -1.77 10.30 -0.90
CA THR A 70 -2.27 11.37 -1.75
C THR A 70 -2.82 10.77 -3.05
N PRO A 71 -4.14 10.84 -3.31
CA PRO A 71 -4.72 10.31 -4.54
C PRO A 71 -4.17 11.00 -5.78
N VAL A 72 -3.93 10.23 -6.84
CA VAL A 72 -3.55 10.74 -8.18
C VAL A 72 -4.63 10.42 -9.19
N SER A 73 -4.95 9.15 -9.38
CA SER A 73 -6.00 8.71 -10.30
C SER A 73 -6.64 7.40 -9.85
N ARG A 74 -7.89 7.18 -10.27
CA ARG A 74 -8.60 5.94 -9.99
C ARG A 74 -9.42 5.52 -11.20
N THR A 75 -9.34 4.23 -11.54
CA THR A 75 -10.15 3.62 -12.57
C THR A 75 -10.89 2.43 -11.98
N ALA A 76 -12.23 2.44 -12.08
CA ALA A 76 -13.07 1.34 -11.64
C ALA A 76 -13.68 0.61 -12.84
N GLY A 77 -13.45 -0.68 -12.92
CA GLY A 77 -14.03 -1.60 -13.89
C GLY A 77 -15.31 -2.25 -13.39
N GLU A 78 -15.53 -3.48 -13.82
CA GLU A 78 -16.71 -4.25 -13.42
C GLU A 78 -16.56 -4.87 -12.03
N ASP A 79 -15.43 -5.50 -11.78
CA ASP A 79 -15.07 -6.22 -10.56
C ASP A 79 -13.67 -5.85 -10.04
N GLN A 80 -12.97 -4.92 -10.70
CA GLN A 80 -11.62 -4.51 -10.39
C GLN A 80 -11.47 -3.00 -10.39
N LEU A 81 -10.68 -2.50 -9.47
CA LEU A 81 -10.32 -1.10 -9.33
C LEU A 81 -8.78 -0.97 -9.38
N VAL A 82 -8.31 0.08 -10.05
CA VAL A 82 -6.90 0.49 -10.01
C VAL A 82 -6.84 1.87 -9.35
N ASP A 83 -6.05 1.99 -8.30
CA ASP A 83 -5.85 3.23 -7.55
C ASP A 83 -4.38 3.64 -7.61
N GLU A 84 -4.11 4.81 -8.15
CA GLU A 84 -2.79 5.41 -8.22
C GLU A 84 -2.68 6.52 -7.18
N MET A 85 -1.64 6.47 -6.36
CA MET A 85 -1.46 7.41 -5.27
C MET A 85 0.02 7.68 -5.01
N ILE A 86 0.31 8.74 -4.29
CA ILE A 86 1.62 8.96 -3.69
C ILE A 86 1.56 8.52 -2.23
N PHE A 87 2.41 7.58 -1.88
CA PHE A 87 2.62 7.12 -0.52
C PHE A 87 3.84 7.84 0.07
N SER A 88 3.66 8.51 1.18
CA SER A 88 4.75 9.26 1.81
C SER A 88 4.79 9.03 3.32
N PHE A 89 6.00 8.94 3.87
CA PHE A 89 6.24 8.71 5.29
C PHE A 89 7.67 9.10 5.67
N THR A 90 7.93 9.28 6.96
CA THR A 90 9.29 9.28 7.50
C THR A 90 9.57 7.93 8.15
N HIS A 91 10.64 7.25 7.75
CA HIS A 91 11.00 5.91 8.21
C HIS A 91 11.48 5.93 9.67
N THR A 92 10.56 6.15 10.60
CA THR A 92 10.80 6.30 12.04
C THR A 92 10.67 5.02 12.85
N GLN A 93 10.14 3.96 12.22
CA GLN A 93 9.94 2.65 12.85
C GLN A 93 10.14 1.54 11.82
N GLU A 94 10.29 0.31 12.29
CA GLU A 94 10.36 -0.85 11.40
C GLU A 94 9.06 -1.02 10.60
N MET A 95 9.19 -1.29 9.32
CA MET A 95 8.08 -1.48 8.37
C MET A 95 8.22 -2.84 7.67
N PRO A 96 7.95 -3.96 8.35
CA PRO A 96 8.23 -5.30 7.82
C PRO A 96 7.45 -5.62 6.56
N TRP A 97 6.36 -4.93 6.30
CA TRP A 97 5.56 -5.08 5.08
C TRP A 97 6.17 -4.40 3.84
N MET A 98 6.98 -3.35 4.01
CA MET A 98 7.59 -2.58 2.92
C MET A 98 9.13 -2.68 2.91
N LEU A 99 9.74 -2.73 4.07
CA LEU A 99 11.18 -2.71 4.31
C LEU A 99 11.59 -3.82 5.29
N PRO A 100 11.32 -5.11 4.97
CA PRO A 100 11.63 -6.20 5.89
C PRO A 100 13.12 -6.24 6.25
N GLY A 101 13.40 -6.27 7.56
CA GLY A 101 14.77 -6.33 8.09
C GLY A 101 15.57 -5.03 8.04
N VAL A 102 14.95 -3.93 7.62
CA VAL A 102 15.62 -2.62 7.58
C VAL A 102 15.33 -1.84 8.85
N VAL A 103 16.37 -1.45 9.56
CA VAL A 103 16.26 -0.58 10.75
C VAL A 103 15.84 0.84 10.36
N PRO A 104 15.11 1.57 11.22
CA PRO A 104 14.67 2.93 10.93
C PRO A 104 15.83 3.86 10.55
N THR A 105 15.68 4.54 9.41
CA THR A 105 16.69 5.47 8.88
C THR A 105 16.38 6.93 9.17
N HIS A 106 15.17 7.23 9.67
CA HIS A 106 14.64 8.57 9.92
C HIS A 106 14.59 9.47 8.67
N ARG A 107 14.66 8.88 7.48
CA ARG A 107 14.60 9.61 6.20
C ARG A 107 13.18 9.67 5.69
N ARG A 108 12.84 10.78 5.03
CA ARG A 108 11.57 10.97 4.33
C ARG A 108 11.55 10.20 3.04
N VAL A 109 10.42 9.57 2.74
CA VAL A 109 10.14 8.84 1.49
C VAL A 109 8.87 9.38 0.85
N GLU A 110 8.91 9.57 -0.45
CA GLU A 110 7.76 9.81 -1.32
C GLU A 110 7.85 8.86 -2.51
N VAL A 111 6.88 7.99 -2.70
CA VAL A 111 6.90 6.99 -3.77
C VAL A 111 5.52 6.88 -4.41
N ALA A 112 5.48 6.79 -5.75
CA ALA A 112 4.27 6.43 -6.46
C ALA A 112 3.91 4.98 -6.17
N LEU A 113 2.65 4.74 -5.84
CA LEU A 113 2.12 3.43 -5.46
C LEU A 113 0.86 3.17 -6.27
N VAL A 114 0.72 1.94 -6.76
CA VAL A 114 -0.48 1.48 -7.46
C VAL A 114 -1.03 0.27 -6.75
N ALA A 115 -2.30 0.32 -6.40
CA ALA A 115 -3.07 -0.81 -5.91
C ALA A 115 -4.01 -1.32 -7.02
N ILE A 116 -3.92 -2.59 -7.35
CA ILE A 116 -4.89 -3.29 -8.20
C ILE A 116 -5.72 -4.17 -7.29
N VAL A 117 -7.01 -3.84 -7.18
CA VAL A 117 -7.92 -4.41 -6.19
C VAL A 117 -9.08 -5.07 -6.89
N ARG A 118 -9.31 -6.35 -6.61
CA ARG A 118 -10.43 -7.11 -7.13
C ARG A 118 -11.49 -7.34 -6.06
N PHE A 119 -12.74 -7.33 -6.49
CA PHE A 119 -13.89 -7.51 -5.62
C PHE A 119 -14.75 -8.70 -6.08
N ARG A 120 -15.29 -9.42 -5.11
CA ARG A 120 -16.25 -10.51 -5.29
C ARG A 120 -17.33 -10.40 -4.22
N ASP A 121 -18.59 -10.48 -4.64
CA ASP A 121 -19.76 -10.44 -3.74
C ASP A 121 -19.79 -9.21 -2.81
N GLY A 122 -19.39 -8.04 -3.34
CA GLY A 122 -19.36 -6.79 -2.58
C GLY A 122 -18.24 -6.70 -1.53
N LYS A 123 -17.25 -7.58 -1.60
CA LYS A 123 -16.09 -7.59 -0.72
C LYS A 123 -14.80 -7.67 -1.51
N LEU A 124 -13.71 -7.24 -0.90
CA LEU A 124 -12.38 -7.29 -1.46
C LEU A 124 -11.90 -8.75 -1.55
N GLU A 125 -11.48 -9.17 -2.74
CA GLU A 125 -10.96 -10.50 -3.03
C GLU A 125 -9.44 -10.53 -2.98
N HIS A 126 -8.78 -9.56 -3.63
CA HIS A 126 -7.34 -9.44 -3.53
C HIS A 126 -6.83 -8.03 -3.79
N GLU A 127 -5.61 -7.81 -3.33
CA GLU A 127 -4.80 -6.62 -3.57
C GLU A 127 -3.44 -7.00 -4.12
N HIS A 128 -3.06 -6.39 -5.24
CA HIS A 128 -1.68 -6.36 -5.72
C HIS A 128 -1.18 -4.93 -5.60
N ILE A 129 -0.19 -4.71 -4.74
CA ILE A 129 0.34 -3.38 -4.47
C ILE A 129 1.77 -3.26 -5.04
N TYR A 130 1.98 -2.24 -5.85
CA TYR A 130 3.23 -1.99 -6.57
C TYR A 130 3.80 -0.64 -6.16
N TRP A 131 5.10 -0.60 -5.98
CA TRP A 131 5.86 0.65 -5.84
C TRP A 131 7.27 0.46 -6.40
N ASP A 132 7.96 1.57 -6.64
CA ASP A 132 9.36 1.58 -7.05
C ASP A 132 10.27 1.34 -5.83
N GLN A 133 10.67 0.08 -5.63
CA GLN A 133 11.54 -0.32 -4.54
C GLN A 133 12.93 0.34 -4.63
N ALA A 134 13.48 0.49 -5.83
CA ALA A 134 14.78 1.12 -6.00
C ALA A 134 14.75 2.58 -5.54
N SER A 135 13.67 3.30 -5.87
CA SER A 135 13.43 4.67 -5.40
C SER A 135 13.36 4.74 -3.86
N VAL A 136 12.62 3.83 -3.24
CA VAL A 136 12.54 3.78 -1.76
C VAL A 136 13.90 3.53 -1.15
N LEU A 137 14.65 2.53 -1.63
CA LEU A 137 15.98 2.19 -1.11
C LEU A 137 16.99 3.33 -1.29
N LYS A 138 16.89 4.08 -2.41
CA LYS A 138 17.70 5.28 -2.63
C LYS A 138 17.36 6.37 -1.61
N GLN A 139 16.09 6.66 -1.39
CA GLN A 139 15.64 7.70 -0.48
C GLN A 139 16.04 7.44 0.98
N ILE A 140 16.01 6.18 1.41
CA ILE A 140 16.45 5.80 2.76
C ILE A 140 17.96 5.61 2.90
N GLY A 141 18.73 5.77 1.80
CA GLY A 141 20.19 5.76 1.79
C GLY A 141 20.84 4.38 1.76
N LEU A 142 20.10 3.34 1.39
CA LEU A 142 20.63 1.99 1.21
C LEU A 142 21.12 1.72 -0.23
N LEU A 143 20.61 2.44 -1.20
CA LEU A 143 21.03 2.37 -2.59
C LEU A 143 21.79 3.66 -2.93
N THR A 144 23.12 3.62 -2.88
CA THR A 144 23.98 4.81 -2.93
C THR A 144 24.84 4.93 -4.18
N ASP A 145 24.89 3.90 -5.04
CA ASP A 145 25.68 3.93 -6.27
C ASP A 145 25.10 4.95 -7.27
N PRO A 146 25.82 6.06 -7.57
CA PRO A 146 25.34 7.10 -8.46
C PRO A 146 25.29 6.70 -9.93
N SER A 147 25.90 5.59 -10.31
CA SER A 147 25.88 5.07 -11.68
C SER A 147 24.58 4.36 -12.03
N LEU A 148 23.78 3.98 -11.03
CA LEU A 148 22.50 3.31 -11.26
C LEU A 148 21.44 4.30 -11.74
N PRO A 149 20.63 3.94 -12.75
CA PRO A 149 19.58 4.80 -13.29
C PRO A 149 18.35 4.79 -12.38
N VAL A 150 18.49 5.25 -11.14
CA VAL A 150 17.45 5.24 -10.10
C VAL A 150 17.10 6.66 -9.71
N CYS A 151 15.80 6.97 -9.75
CA CYS A 151 15.26 8.23 -9.25
C CYS A 151 14.88 8.12 -7.76
N GLY A 152 14.86 9.26 -7.06
CA GLY A 152 14.33 9.38 -5.71
C GLY A 152 12.89 9.92 -5.70
N ALA A 153 12.58 10.82 -4.76
CA ALA A 153 11.25 11.41 -4.61
C ALA A 153 10.78 12.21 -5.84
N GLU A 154 11.69 12.65 -6.71
CA GLU A 154 11.37 13.37 -7.95
C GLU A 154 10.48 12.56 -8.89
N SER A 155 10.56 11.22 -8.92
CA SER A 155 9.68 10.38 -9.73
C SER A 155 8.24 10.44 -9.24
N ALA A 156 8.01 10.37 -7.94
CA ALA A 156 6.70 10.50 -7.33
C ALA A 156 6.10 11.90 -7.55
N ARG A 157 6.93 12.94 -7.40
CA ARG A 157 6.52 14.34 -7.64
C ARG A 157 6.14 14.60 -9.09
N LYS A 158 6.83 13.97 -10.02
CA LYS A 158 6.48 14.05 -11.45
C LYS A 158 5.12 13.42 -11.73
N VAL A 159 4.80 12.27 -11.13
CA VAL A 159 3.47 11.66 -11.22
C VAL A 159 2.40 12.60 -10.65
N ALA A 160 2.64 13.18 -9.48
CA ALA A 160 1.68 14.06 -8.82
C ALA A 160 1.44 15.38 -9.61
N SER A 161 2.44 15.90 -10.30
CA SER A 161 2.31 17.14 -11.11
C SER A 161 1.66 16.94 -12.47
N GLY A 162 1.60 15.70 -12.98
CA GLY A 162 1.11 15.40 -14.32
C GLY A 162 2.00 15.93 -15.47
N ALA A 163 3.26 16.27 -15.18
CA ALA A 163 4.19 16.89 -16.13
C ALA A 163 5.45 16.04 -16.33
#